data_088106d6fae711aeb0646e50afa3f035
#
_entry.id   088106d6fae711aeb0646e50afa3f035
#
_cell.length_a   1.000
_cell.length_b   1.000
_cell.length_c   1.000
_cell.angle_alpha   90.00
_cell.angle_beta   90.00
_cell.angle_gamma   90.00
#
_symmetry.space_group_name_H-M   'P 1'
#
loop_
_entity.id
_entity.type
_entity.pdbx_description
1 polymer ?
#
loop_
_entity_poly.entity_id
_entity_poly.type
_entity_poly.pdbx_seq_one_letter_code
_entity_poly.pdbx_strand_id
1 'polypeptide(L)'
;KERVGTSFQDQGTTQEYVRRKIAQKMENNTLISQELEEMRSQISLLKDKLEKQTIVNDGHIRKSMQSKMSDINRTILASIIAGGFALPYCTWYFWSQGLSIVFVAATALMLTVCLGLTVAKQINLKKMDLSDGNLLEVAEKLGSIRKHYQDWIKIAIPMVLVWFCWLIYEMISTLGATPMTMGFCCGALLGGLIGGFIGMRMNKKVIDRTTEILDYIKELQQGE
;
A
#
# COMPACT_ATOMS: atom_id res chain seq x y z
N LYS A 1 -56.25 -30.98 -81.85
CA LYS A 1 -56.70 -31.17 -80.46
C LYS A 1 -55.53 -31.76 -79.65
N GLU A 2 -54.50 -31.08 -79.40
CA GLU A 2 -53.43 -31.53 -78.45
C GLU A 2 -52.49 -30.37 -78.18
N ARG A 3 -52.84 -29.45 -77.27
CA ARG A 3 -51.91 -28.40 -76.68
C ARG A 3 -52.47 -27.66 -75.47
N VAL A 4 -53.23 -28.36 -74.60
CA VAL A 4 -53.73 -27.69 -73.37
C VAL A 4 -53.30 -28.47 -72.07
N GLY A 5 -52.72 -29.66 -72.23
CA GLY A 5 -52.37 -30.50 -71.05
C GLY A 5 -51.00 -30.24 -70.36
N THR A 6 -50.06 -29.56 -70.97
CA THR A 6 -48.68 -29.42 -70.44
C THR A 6 -48.41 -28.18 -69.58
N SER A 7 -49.33 -27.20 -69.66
CA SER A 7 -49.15 -25.94 -68.89
C SER A 7 -49.61 -26.06 -67.44
N PHE A 8 -50.47 -27.00 -67.06
CA PHE A 8 -51.05 -27.13 -65.71
C PHE A 8 -50.12 -27.93 -64.74
N GLN A 9 -49.30 -28.83 -65.30
CA GLN A 9 -48.41 -29.68 -64.53
C GLN A 9 -47.12 -28.96 -64.10
N ASP A 10 -46.69 -27.98 -64.84
CA ASP A 10 -45.47 -27.19 -64.58
C ASP A 10 -45.68 -26.10 -63.50
N GLN A 11 -46.89 -25.60 -63.28
CA GLN A 11 -47.25 -24.64 -62.24
C GLN A 11 -47.30 -25.33 -60.85
N GLY A 12 -47.66 -26.59 -60.73
CA GLY A 12 -47.70 -27.34 -59.48
C GLY A 12 -46.31 -27.60 -58.92
N THR A 13 -45.34 -27.96 -59.77
CA THR A 13 -43.95 -28.25 -59.38
C THR A 13 -43.21 -27.02 -59.01
N THR A 14 -43.45 -25.91 -59.67
CA THR A 14 -42.84 -24.61 -59.35
C THR A 14 -43.33 -24.05 -57.99
N GLN A 15 -44.63 -24.19 -57.68
CA GLN A 15 -45.19 -23.77 -56.38
C GLN A 15 -44.67 -24.64 -55.23
N GLU A 16 -44.52 -25.92 -55.43
CA GLU A 16 -43.99 -26.81 -54.39
C GLU A 16 -42.52 -26.56 -54.13
N TYR A 17 -41.74 -26.29 -55.16
CA TYR A 17 -40.33 -25.88 -55.03
C TYR A 17 -40.18 -24.58 -54.24
N VAL A 18 -40.97 -23.56 -54.54
CA VAL A 18 -40.96 -22.27 -53.82
C VAL A 18 -41.37 -22.44 -52.37
N ARG A 19 -42.41 -23.26 -52.07
CA ARG A 19 -42.82 -23.58 -50.70
C ARG A 19 -41.71 -24.27 -49.90
N ARG A 20 -41.00 -25.23 -50.47
CA ARG A 20 -39.87 -25.91 -49.81
C ARG A 20 -38.73 -24.96 -49.53
N LYS A 21 -38.42 -24.07 -50.44
CA LYS A 21 -37.35 -23.05 -50.28
C LYS A 21 -37.72 -22.02 -49.22
N ILE A 22 -38.97 -21.63 -49.09
CA ILE A 22 -39.45 -20.73 -48.02
C ILE A 22 -39.43 -21.44 -46.67
N ALA A 23 -39.87 -22.70 -46.59
CA ALA A 23 -39.83 -23.48 -45.36
C ALA A 23 -38.39 -23.67 -44.86
N GLN A 24 -37.45 -24.00 -45.73
CA GLN A 24 -36.04 -24.15 -45.41
C GLN A 24 -35.41 -22.83 -44.96
N LYS A 25 -35.79 -21.68 -45.56
CA LYS A 25 -35.32 -20.36 -45.15
C LYS A 25 -35.92 -19.94 -43.78
N MET A 26 -37.16 -20.32 -43.50
CA MET A 26 -37.78 -20.07 -42.18
C MET A 26 -37.11 -20.92 -41.09
N GLU A 27 -36.82 -22.18 -41.36
CA GLU A 27 -36.14 -23.08 -40.45
C GLU A 27 -34.70 -22.58 -40.14
N ASN A 28 -33.94 -22.16 -41.14
CA ASN A 28 -32.62 -21.56 -40.94
C ASN A 28 -32.71 -20.25 -40.14
N ASN A 29 -33.70 -19.41 -40.37
CA ASN A 29 -33.86 -18.16 -39.61
C ASN A 29 -34.23 -18.43 -38.13
N THR A 30 -35.04 -19.48 -37.84
CA THR A 30 -35.36 -19.90 -36.47
C THR A 30 -34.13 -20.48 -35.75
N LEU A 31 -33.31 -21.28 -36.43
CA LEU A 31 -32.05 -21.77 -35.88
C LEU A 31 -31.07 -20.63 -35.57
N ILE A 32 -30.89 -19.69 -36.50
CA ILE A 32 -30.02 -18.53 -36.28
C ILE A 32 -30.55 -17.66 -35.13
N SER A 33 -31.86 -17.49 -34.99
CA SER A 33 -32.42 -16.70 -33.88
C SER A 33 -32.23 -17.40 -32.53
N GLN A 34 -32.32 -18.74 -32.47
CA GLN A 34 -32.04 -19.53 -31.26
C GLN A 34 -30.55 -19.44 -30.86
N GLU A 35 -29.65 -19.61 -31.82
CA GLU A 35 -28.19 -19.44 -31.58
C GLU A 35 -27.83 -18.01 -31.07
N LEU A 36 -28.48 -16.99 -31.60
CA LEU A 36 -28.31 -15.62 -31.15
C LEU A 36 -28.83 -15.38 -29.73
N GLU A 37 -29.95 -16.02 -29.35
CA GLU A 37 -30.47 -15.93 -27.99
C GLU A 37 -29.58 -16.69 -27.01
N GLU A 38 -29.07 -17.86 -27.38
CA GLU A 38 -28.10 -18.60 -26.57
C GLU A 38 -26.81 -17.81 -26.38
N MET A 39 -26.25 -17.21 -27.43
CA MET A 39 -25.08 -16.34 -27.34
C MET A 39 -25.33 -15.11 -26.43
N ARG A 40 -26.49 -14.47 -26.54
CA ARG A 40 -26.87 -13.37 -25.66
C ARG A 40 -26.95 -13.79 -24.20
N SER A 41 -27.53 -14.96 -23.94
CA SER A 41 -27.61 -15.54 -22.60
C SER A 41 -26.20 -15.82 -22.02
N GLN A 42 -25.34 -16.43 -22.83
CA GLN A 42 -23.95 -16.70 -22.43
C GLN A 42 -23.15 -15.40 -22.14
N ILE A 43 -23.31 -14.39 -22.99
CA ILE A 43 -22.67 -13.08 -22.81
C ILE A 43 -23.19 -12.40 -21.53
N SER A 44 -24.49 -12.47 -21.25
CA SER A 44 -25.05 -11.90 -20.02
C SER A 44 -24.54 -12.61 -18.76
N LEU A 45 -24.41 -13.92 -18.81
CA LEU A 45 -23.87 -14.75 -17.72
C LEU A 45 -22.37 -14.48 -17.51
N LEU A 46 -21.60 -14.33 -18.59
CA LEU A 46 -20.19 -13.94 -18.53
C LEU A 46 -20.01 -12.55 -17.95
N LYS A 47 -20.84 -11.59 -18.36
CA LYS A 47 -20.83 -10.24 -17.83
C LYS A 47 -21.11 -10.21 -16.32
N ASP A 48 -22.13 -10.93 -15.85
CA ASP A 48 -22.47 -11.04 -14.43
C ASP A 48 -21.34 -11.73 -13.62
N LYS A 49 -20.69 -12.75 -14.19
CA LYS A 49 -19.51 -13.38 -13.57
C LYS A 49 -18.31 -12.45 -13.51
N LEU A 50 -18.03 -11.68 -14.57
CA LEU A 50 -16.94 -10.70 -14.59
C LEU A 50 -17.19 -9.59 -13.58
N GLU A 51 -18.41 -9.04 -13.53
CA GLU A 51 -18.78 -8.01 -12.56
C GLU A 51 -18.63 -8.50 -11.12
N LYS A 52 -19.08 -9.73 -10.82
CA LYS A 52 -18.86 -10.36 -9.50
C LYS A 52 -17.39 -10.59 -9.19
N GLN A 53 -16.58 -11.00 -10.16
CA GLN A 53 -15.14 -11.16 -9.96
C GLN A 53 -14.45 -9.83 -9.69
N THR A 54 -14.82 -8.77 -10.40
CA THR A 54 -14.28 -7.43 -10.18
C THR A 54 -14.61 -6.92 -8.78
N ILE A 55 -15.88 -7.03 -8.35
CA ILE A 55 -16.30 -6.63 -7.00
C ILE A 55 -15.55 -7.42 -5.91
N VAL A 56 -15.36 -8.73 -6.09
CA VAL A 56 -14.61 -9.57 -5.14
C VAL A 56 -13.14 -9.18 -5.11
N ASN A 57 -12.52 -8.92 -6.27
CA ASN A 57 -11.13 -8.51 -6.37
C ASN A 57 -10.91 -7.16 -5.68
N ASP A 58 -11.77 -6.17 -5.92
CA ASP A 58 -11.71 -4.86 -5.28
C ASP A 58 -11.85 -4.97 -3.75
N GLY A 59 -12.75 -5.82 -3.27
CA GLY A 59 -12.90 -6.10 -1.85
C GLY A 59 -11.64 -6.71 -1.23
N HIS A 60 -10.96 -7.62 -1.93
CA HIS A 60 -9.70 -8.20 -1.48
C HIS A 60 -8.55 -7.18 -1.47
N ILE A 61 -8.44 -6.34 -2.50
CA ILE A 61 -7.44 -5.28 -2.58
C ILE A 61 -7.63 -4.28 -1.43
N ARG A 62 -8.83 -3.77 -1.22
CA ARG A 62 -9.15 -2.83 -0.13
C ARG A 62 -8.84 -3.43 1.24
N LYS A 63 -9.18 -4.68 1.49
CA LYS A 63 -8.88 -5.38 2.74
C LYS A 63 -7.37 -5.56 2.95
N SER A 64 -6.62 -5.85 1.88
CA SER A 64 -5.16 -5.92 1.90
C SER A 64 -4.54 -4.56 2.22
N MET A 65 -5.03 -3.48 1.62
CA MET A 65 -4.60 -2.11 1.90
C MET A 65 -4.83 -1.73 3.37
N GLN A 66 -6.00 -2.03 3.93
CA GLN A 66 -6.31 -1.78 5.35
C GLN A 66 -5.38 -2.56 6.28
N SER A 67 -5.09 -3.83 5.97
CA SER A 67 -4.14 -4.64 6.75
C SER A 67 -2.74 -4.04 6.75
N LYS A 68 -2.24 -3.60 5.59
CA LYS A 68 -0.93 -2.97 5.45
C LYS A 68 -0.86 -1.61 6.15
N MET A 69 -1.93 -0.81 6.10
CA MET A 69 -2.04 0.44 6.83
C MET A 69 -2.01 0.20 8.35
N SER A 70 -2.67 -0.84 8.84
CA SER A 70 -2.62 -1.24 10.25
C SER A 70 -1.20 -1.63 10.68
N ASP A 71 -0.46 -2.35 9.83
CA ASP A 71 0.95 -2.70 10.08
C ASP A 71 1.85 -1.46 10.17
N ILE A 72 1.66 -0.48 9.28
CA ILE A 72 2.37 0.81 9.31
C ILE A 72 2.05 1.52 10.63
N ASN A 73 0.77 1.65 10.99
CA ASN A 73 0.32 2.30 12.20
C ASN A 73 0.91 1.65 13.47
N ARG A 74 0.92 0.31 13.53
CA ARG A 74 1.51 -0.45 14.64
C ARG A 74 3.02 -0.21 14.75
N THR A 75 3.73 -0.16 13.62
CA THR A 75 5.17 0.08 13.60
C THR A 75 5.51 1.50 14.10
N ILE A 76 4.76 2.50 13.66
CA ILE A 76 4.94 3.89 14.10
C ILE A 76 4.59 4.02 15.59
N LEU A 77 3.51 3.39 16.05
CA LEU A 77 3.10 3.40 17.46
C LEU A 77 4.18 2.78 18.36
N ALA A 78 4.78 1.67 17.96
CA ALA A 78 5.89 1.06 18.68
C ALA A 78 7.09 2.02 18.80
N SER A 79 7.40 2.78 17.74
CA SER A 79 8.46 3.80 17.75
C SER A 79 8.13 4.97 18.70
N ILE A 80 6.87 5.40 18.75
CA ILE A 80 6.42 6.46 19.69
C ILE A 80 6.55 6.00 21.14
N ILE A 81 6.14 4.78 21.45
CA ILE A 81 6.24 4.20 22.80
C ILE A 81 7.72 4.11 23.20
N ALA A 82 8.57 3.56 22.34
CA ALA A 82 10.01 3.45 22.60
C ALA A 82 10.66 4.83 22.83
N GLY A 83 10.36 5.82 21.98
CA GLY A 83 10.85 7.21 22.12
C GLY A 83 10.32 7.90 23.38
N GLY A 84 9.04 7.64 23.73
CA GLY A 84 8.42 8.16 24.93
C GLY A 84 9.07 7.67 26.23
N PHE A 85 9.57 6.44 26.25
CA PHE A 85 10.36 5.91 27.38
C PHE A 85 11.81 6.36 27.32
N ALA A 86 12.41 6.44 26.12
CA ALA A 86 13.81 6.81 25.96
C ALA A 86 14.07 8.25 26.41
N LEU A 87 13.14 9.18 26.16
CA LEU A 87 13.31 10.59 26.47
C LEU A 87 13.53 10.84 27.99
N PRO A 88 12.62 10.46 28.91
CA PRO A 88 12.84 10.68 30.33
C PRO A 88 14.01 9.85 30.87
N TYR A 89 14.19 8.63 30.38
CA TYR A 89 15.29 7.77 30.82
C TYR A 89 16.65 8.34 30.47
N CYS A 90 16.89 8.77 29.22
CA CYS A 90 18.16 9.36 28.80
C CYS A 90 18.43 10.68 29.52
N THR A 91 17.40 11.53 29.67
CA THR A 91 17.54 12.82 30.36
C THR A 91 17.93 12.63 31.83
N TRP A 92 17.24 11.73 32.53
CA TRP A 92 17.53 11.41 33.93
C TRP A 92 18.92 10.76 34.09
N TYR A 93 19.27 9.81 33.22
CA TYR A 93 20.54 9.10 33.26
C TYR A 93 21.73 10.06 33.05
N PHE A 94 21.70 10.88 32.00
CA PHE A 94 22.80 11.82 31.70
C PHE A 94 22.96 12.90 32.78
N TRP A 95 21.84 13.35 33.34
CA TRP A 95 21.86 14.27 34.49
C TRP A 95 22.51 13.60 35.71
N SER A 96 22.18 12.33 36.01
CA SER A 96 22.74 11.60 37.17
C SER A 96 24.25 11.32 37.05
N GLN A 97 24.75 11.22 35.79
CA GLN A 97 26.18 11.07 35.54
C GLN A 97 26.98 12.40 35.64
N GLY A 98 26.31 13.51 35.85
CA GLY A 98 26.95 14.81 35.97
C GLY A 98 27.46 15.39 34.65
N LEU A 99 26.92 14.96 33.49
CA LEU A 99 27.24 15.53 32.19
C LEU A 99 26.77 16.97 32.12
N SER A 100 27.39 17.77 31.22
CA SER A 100 27.06 19.19 31.10
C SER A 100 25.57 19.41 30.79
N ILE A 101 25.00 20.45 31.40
CA ILE A 101 23.60 20.80 31.22
C ILE A 101 23.26 21.09 29.74
N VAL A 102 24.25 21.59 28.99
CA VAL A 102 24.12 21.89 27.56
C VAL A 102 23.89 20.58 26.77
N PHE A 103 24.69 19.54 27.07
CA PHE A 103 24.55 18.22 26.42
C PHE A 103 23.20 17.56 26.76
N VAL A 104 22.82 17.59 28.04
CA VAL A 104 21.52 17.01 28.50
C VAL A 104 20.35 17.74 27.83
N ALA A 105 20.36 19.08 27.82
CA ALA A 105 19.33 19.89 27.18
C ALA A 105 19.28 19.68 25.66
N ALA A 106 20.41 19.62 24.98
CA ALA A 106 20.47 19.35 23.55
C ALA A 106 19.93 17.95 23.19
N THR A 107 20.28 16.94 23.99
CA THR A 107 19.77 15.57 23.83
C THR A 107 18.25 15.52 24.03
N ALA A 108 17.73 16.13 25.10
CA ALA A 108 16.30 16.19 25.38
C ALA A 108 15.55 16.91 24.26
N LEU A 109 16.07 18.04 23.76
CA LEU A 109 15.49 18.77 22.63
C LEU A 109 15.47 17.91 21.35
N MET A 110 16.58 17.27 21.01
CA MET A 110 16.70 16.40 19.84
C MET A 110 15.68 15.26 19.89
N LEU A 111 15.57 14.57 21.01
CA LEU A 111 14.61 13.47 21.20
C LEU A 111 13.16 13.98 21.12
N THR A 112 12.87 15.15 21.72
CA THR A 112 11.53 15.76 21.68
C THR A 112 11.12 16.11 20.25
N VAL A 113 12.03 16.70 19.45
CA VAL A 113 11.78 17.03 18.04
C VAL A 113 11.53 15.75 17.24
N CYS A 114 12.38 14.72 17.40
CA CYS A 114 12.20 13.43 16.69
C CYS A 114 10.87 12.77 17.04
N LEU A 115 10.51 12.76 18.33
CA LEU A 115 9.25 12.20 18.79
C LEU A 115 8.05 13.00 18.28
N GLY A 116 8.10 14.32 18.35
CA GLY A 116 7.06 15.23 17.85
C GLY A 116 6.78 15.03 16.35
N LEU A 117 7.84 14.95 15.54
CA LEU A 117 7.71 14.66 14.10
C LEU A 117 7.08 13.29 13.85
N THR A 118 7.41 12.27 14.65
CA THR A 118 6.83 10.92 14.51
C THR A 118 5.35 10.93 14.89
N VAL A 119 4.97 11.62 15.98
CA VAL A 119 3.57 11.75 16.42
C VAL A 119 2.74 12.53 15.39
N ALA A 120 3.25 13.63 14.86
CA ALA A 120 2.54 14.42 13.85
C ALA A 120 2.19 13.57 12.61
N LYS A 121 3.10 12.70 12.18
CA LYS A 121 2.85 11.76 11.06
C LYS A 121 1.81 10.70 11.42
N GLN A 122 1.84 10.18 12.64
CA GLN A 122 0.84 9.22 13.11
C GLN A 122 -0.58 9.81 13.05
N ILE A 123 -0.74 11.07 13.47
CA ILE A 123 -2.03 11.76 13.46
C ILE A 123 -2.52 11.91 12.01
N ASN A 124 -1.64 12.28 11.10
CA ASN A 124 -1.99 12.42 9.68
C ASN A 124 -2.39 11.08 9.04
N LEU A 125 -1.71 9.99 9.38
CA LEU A 125 -2.07 8.64 8.92
C LEU A 125 -3.44 8.19 9.45
N LYS A 126 -3.74 8.44 10.73
CA LYS A 126 -5.04 8.07 11.32
C LYS A 126 -6.23 8.82 10.72
N LYS A 127 -6.02 10.01 10.18
CA LYS A 127 -7.06 10.81 9.50
C LYS A 127 -7.33 10.35 8.05
N MET A 128 -6.54 9.41 7.53
CA MET A 128 -6.75 8.87 6.20
C MET A 128 -7.79 7.75 6.24
N ASP A 129 -8.99 8.02 5.74
CA ASP A 129 -10.03 7.01 5.55
C ASP A 129 -9.87 6.40 4.15
N LEU A 130 -9.49 5.12 4.11
CA LEU A 130 -9.38 4.34 2.87
C LEU A 130 -10.77 3.97 2.30
N SER A 131 -11.84 4.25 3.07
CA SER A 131 -13.22 3.89 2.72
C SER A 131 -13.91 4.93 1.83
N ASP A 132 -13.48 6.20 1.89
CA ASP A 132 -14.17 7.36 1.29
C ASP A 132 -13.79 7.64 -0.17
N GLY A 133 -13.55 6.63 -0.98
CA GLY A 133 -13.56 6.77 -2.46
C GLY A 133 -12.51 7.68 -3.12
N ASN A 134 -11.79 8.53 -2.39
CA ASN A 134 -10.78 9.43 -2.94
C ASN A 134 -9.39 8.80 -2.93
N LEU A 135 -9.22 7.73 -3.74
CA LEU A 135 -7.97 7.00 -3.88
C LEU A 135 -6.80 7.88 -4.31
N LEU A 136 -7.08 8.96 -5.08
CA LEU A 136 -6.05 9.89 -5.52
C LEU A 136 -5.46 10.69 -4.35
N GLU A 137 -6.30 11.19 -3.45
CA GLU A 137 -5.84 11.90 -2.25
C GLU A 137 -5.04 10.99 -1.32
N VAL A 138 -5.49 9.75 -1.17
CA VAL A 138 -4.76 8.73 -0.39
C VAL A 138 -3.39 8.44 -1.01
N ALA A 139 -3.30 8.30 -2.33
CA ALA A 139 -2.05 8.08 -3.05
C ALA A 139 -1.07 9.24 -2.90
N GLU A 140 -1.53 10.48 -2.99
CA GLU A 140 -0.71 11.68 -2.82
C GLU A 140 -0.14 11.77 -1.41
N LYS A 141 -0.98 11.58 -0.38
CA LYS A 141 -0.55 11.58 1.02
C LYS A 141 0.45 10.45 1.32
N LEU A 142 0.21 9.24 0.83
CA LEU A 142 1.13 8.11 0.97
C LEU A 142 2.46 8.35 0.24
N GLY A 143 2.43 8.94 -0.95
CA GLY A 143 3.62 9.34 -1.69
C GLY A 143 4.48 10.34 -0.93
N SER A 144 3.85 11.33 -0.31
CA SER A 144 4.50 12.31 0.56
C SER A 144 5.15 11.66 1.79
N ILE A 145 4.46 10.73 2.45
CA ILE A 145 4.98 9.96 3.59
C ILE A 145 6.23 9.17 3.16
N ARG A 146 6.14 8.40 2.06
CA ARG A 146 7.26 7.62 1.54
C ARG A 146 8.49 8.48 1.28
N LYS A 147 8.34 9.60 0.56
CA LYS A 147 9.43 10.54 0.26
C LYS A 147 10.06 11.07 1.55
N HIS A 148 9.24 11.48 2.51
CA HIS A 148 9.72 11.99 3.77
C HIS A 148 10.53 10.95 4.58
N TYR A 149 10.09 9.68 4.63
CA TYR A 149 10.84 8.61 5.30
C TYR A 149 12.18 8.32 4.62
N GLN A 150 12.26 8.44 3.30
CA GLN A 150 13.51 8.29 2.54
C GLN A 150 14.49 9.44 2.83
N ASP A 151 14.01 10.68 2.87
CA ASP A 151 14.85 11.86 3.11
C ASP A 151 15.25 11.98 4.58
N TRP A 152 14.38 11.55 5.49
CA TRP A 152 14.67 11.55 6.92
C TRP A 152 15.90 10.71 7.29
N ILE A 153 16.07 9.53 6.69
CA ILE A 153 17.24 8.68 6.94
C ILE A 153 18.55 9.42 6.59
N LYS A 154 18.56 10.16 5.48
CA LYS A 154 19.75 10.89 5.03
C LYS A 154 20.20 11.96 6.04
N ILE A 155 19.25 12.51 6.79
CA ILE A 155 19.51 13.53 7.82
C ILE A 155 19.77 12.87 9.18
N ALA A 156 19.03 11.82 9.52
CA ALA A 156 19.10 11.16 10.81
C ALA A 156 20.46 10.47 11.06
N ILE A 157 21.02 9.82 10.04
CA ILE A 157 22.32 9.12 10.18
C ILE A 157 23.43 10.07 10.56
N PRO A 158 23.74 11.16 9.82
CA PRO A 158 24.80 12.08 10.20
C PRO A 158 24.52 12.78 11.53
N MET A 159 23.26 13.13 11.83
CA MET A 159 22.88 13.74 13.10
C MET A 159 23.19 12.82 14.28
N VAL A 160 22.84 11.53 14.19
CA VAL A 160 23.15 10.54 15.23
C VAL A 160 24.65 10.33 15.39
N LEU A 161 25.42 10.31 14.29
CA LEU A 161 26.89 10.17 14.35
C LEU A 161 27.53 11.36 15.07
N VAL A 162 27.14 12.59 14.76
CA VAL A 162 27.62 13.80 15.44
C VAL A 162 27.27 13.75 16.93
N TRP A 163 26.04 13.36 17.26
CA TRP A 163 25.59 13.21 18.64
C TRP A 163 26.41 12.15 19.40
N PHE A 164 26.73 11.01 18.76
CA PHE A 164 27.57 9.97 19.36
C PHE A 164 28.99 10.44 19.62
N CYS A 165 29.60 11.19 18.68
CA CYS A 165 30.92 11.78 18.89
C CYS A 165 30.90 12.73 20.06
N TRP A 166 29.87 13.57 20.18
CA TRP A 166 29.72 14.51 21.31
C TRP A 166 29.50 13.74 22.63
N LEU A 167 28.69 12.70 22.66
CA LEU A 167 28.50 11.85 23.85
C LEU A 167 29.81 11.28 24.33
N ILE A 168 30.64 10.69 23.47
CA ILE A 168 31.92 10.10 23.83
C ILE A 168 32.86 11.19 24.38
N TYR A 169 32.94 12.32 23.73
CA TYR A 169 33.73 13.46 24.17
C TYR A 169 33.31 13.93 25.57
N GLU A 170 32.03 14.13 25.79
CA GLU A 170 31.47 14.61 27.06
C GLU A 170 31.71 13.59 28.19
N MET A 171 31.52 12.30 27.93
CA MET A 171 31.76 11.24 28.89
C MET A 171 33.24 11.17 29.33
N ILE A 172 34.17 11.25 28.38
CA ILE A 172 35.62 11.23 28.69
C ILE A 172 36.04 12.50 29.40
N SER A 173 35.50 13.64 29.00
CA SER A 173 35.84 14.95 29.60
C SER A 173 35.35 15.07 31.04
N THR A 174 34.14 14.50 31.34
CA THR A 174 33.51 14.65 32.67
C THR A 174 33.97 13.56 33.65
N LEU A 175 34.03 12.32 33.21
CA LEU A 175 34.30 11.14 34.07
C LEU A 175 35.71 10.58 33.93
N GLY A 176 36.50 11.13 33.00
CA GLY A 176 37.84 10.63 32.67
C GLY A 176 37.80 9.30 31.89
N ALA A 177 38.95 8.86 31.41
CA ALA A 177 39.11 7.60 30.69
C ALA A 177 39.24 6.42 31.66
N THR A 178 38.23 6.20 32.47
CA THR A 178 38.16 5.05 33.40
C THR A 178 37.68 3.78 32.71
N PRO A 179 37.97 2.57 33.21
CA PRO A 179 37.45 1.34 32.66
C PRO A 179 35.90 1.33 32.57
N MET A 180 35.21 1.98 33.51
CA MET A 180 33.77 2.11 33.52
C MET A 180 33.26 3.00 32.40
N THR A 181 33.92 4.15 32.15
CA THR A 181 33.57 5.06 31.04
C THR A 181 33.80 4.38 29.68
N MET A 182 34.91 3.67 29.54
CA MET A 182 35.21 2.89 28.32
C MET A 182 34.18 1.81 28.08
N GLY A 183 33.78 1.05 29.12
CA GLY A 183 32.72 0.06 29.04
C GLY A 183 31.37 0.65 28.61
N PHE A 184 31.02 1.82 29.14
CA PHE A 184 29.81 2.54 28.73
C PHE A 184 29.88 2.98 27.26
N CYS A 185 30.97 3.58 26.80
CA CYS A 185 31.14 4.00 25.41
C CYS A 185 31.05 2.80 24.45
N CYS A 186 31.69 1.67 24.76
CA CYS A 186 31.56 0.43 23.97
C CYS A 186 30.12 -0.08 23.95
N GLY A 187 29.45 -0.11 25.10
CA GLY A 187 28.03 -0.50 25.20
C GLY A 187 27.11 0.42 24.41
N ALA A 188 27.34 1.74 24.48
CA ALA A 188 26.58 2.73 23.73
C ALA A 188 26.78 2.56 22.19
N LEU A 189 28.02 2.32 21.75
CA LEU A 189 28.30 2.04 20.33
C LEU A 189 27.61 0.76 19.84
N LEU A 190 27.72 -0.34 20.61
CA LEU A 190 27.04 -1.60 20.25
C LEU A 190 25.53 -1.44 20.26
N GLY A 191 24.96 -0.79 21.28
CA GLY A 191 23.54 -0.47 21.35
C GLY A 191 23.08 0.41 20.20
N GLY A 192 23.88 1.41 19.83
CA GLY A 192 23.65 2.30 18.70
C GLY A 192 23.63 1.55 17.36
N LEU A 193 24.57 0.63 17.14
CA LEU A 193 24.61 -0.20 15.94
C LEU A 193 23.37 -1.12 15.83
N ILE A 194 23.03 -1.80 16.92
CA ILE A 194 21.84 -2.70 16.97
C ILE A 194 20.57 -1.87 16.79
N GLY A 195 20.41 -0.77 17.53
CA GLY A 195 19.27 0.12 17.44
C GLY A 195 19.14 0.76 16.06
N GLY A 196 20.26 1.18 15.46
CA GLY A 196 20.33 1.70 14.11
C GLY A 196 19.88 0.68 13.06
N PHE A 197 20.34 -0.59 13.18
CA PHE A 197 19.92 -1.66 12.29
C PHE A 197 18.41 -1.95 12.40
N ILE A 198 17.89 -2.03 13.63
CA ILE A 198 16.45 -2.21 13.87
C ILE A 198 15.67 -1.03 13.31
N GLY A 199 16.11 0.21 13.55
CA GLY A 199 15.47 1.43 13.05
C GLY A 199 15.43 1.49 11.52
N MET A 200 16.53 1.14 10.85
CA MET A 200 16.58 1.05 9.38
C MET A 200 15.63 -0.02 8.84
N ARG A 201 15.55 -1.18 9.50
CA ARG A 201 14.63 -2.25 9.11
C ARG A 201 13.16 -1.84 9.28
N MET A 202 12.84 -1.14 10.38
CA MET A 202 11.49 -0.59 10.60
C MET A 202 11.12 0.46 9.57
N ASN A 203 12.03 1.37 9.27
CA ASN A 203 11.84 2.40 8.26
C ASN A 203 11.65 1.78 6.85
N LYS A 204 12.48 0.79 6.48
CA LYS A 204 12.32 0.07 5.22
C LYS A 204 10.94 -0.61 5.16
N LYS A 205 10.50 -1.26 6.24
CA LYS A 205 9.17 -1.87 6.31
C LYS A 205 8.04 -0.87 6.03
N VAL A 206 8.12 0.35 6.59
CA VAL A 206 7.12 1.41 6.33
C VAL A 206 7.14 1.82 4.87
N ILE A 207 8.33 2.02 4.27
CA ILE A 207 8.48 2.39 2.86
C ILE A 207 7.91 1.30 1.94
N ASP A 208 8.27 0.03 2.18
CA ASP A 208 7.83 -1.09 1.37
C ASP A 208 6.31 -1.25 1.42
N ARG A 209 5.70 -1.18 2.63
CA ARG A 209 4.25 -1.27 2.80
C ARG A 209 3.50 -0.09 2.15
N THR A 210 4.07 1.11 2.24
CA THR A 210 3.51 2.29 1.57
C THR A 210 3.57 2.13 0.05
N THR A 211 4.66 1.58 -0.48
CA THR A 211 4.80 1.32 -1.93
C THR A 211 3.79 0.29 -2.41
N GLU A 212 3.62 -0.82 -1.68
CA GLU A 212 2.62 -1.84 -1.99
C GLU A 212 1.19 -1.29 -2.03
N ILE A 213 0.83 -0.37 -1.10
CA ILE A 213 -0.49 0.28 -1.13
C ILE A 213 -0.63 1.19 -2.36
N LEU A 214 0.42 1.95 -2.72
CA LEU A 214 0.42 2.79 -3.91
C LEU A 214 0.27 1.97 -5.20
N ASP A 215 0.89 0.80 -5.27
CA ASP A 215 0.78 -0.09 -6.42
C ASP A 215 -0.65 -0.66 -6.53
N TYR A 216 -1.30 -1.02 -5.42
CA TYR A 216 -2.72 -1.42 -5.41
C TYR A 216 -3.67 -0.30 -5.87
N ILE A 217 -3.41 0.95 -5.46
CA ILE A 217 -4.22 2.09 -5.93
C ILE A 217 -4.09 2.27 -7.44
N LYS A 218 -2.89 2.12 -8.00
CA LYS A 218 -2.67 2.19 -9.45
C LYS A 218 -3.38 1.07 -10.20
N GLU A 219 -3.36 -0.14 -9.64
CA GLU A 219 -4.05 -1.30 -10.23
C GLU A 219 -5.57 -1.08 -10.28
N LEU A 220 -6.16 -0.52 -9.21
CA LEU A 220 -7.58 -0.15 -9.18
C LEU A 220 -7.92 0.93 -10.22
N GLN A 221 -7.05 1.93 -10.43
CA GLN A 221 -7.26 3.00 -11.41
C GLN A 221 -7.10 2.52 -12.88
N GLN A 222 -6.35 1.47 -13.13
CA GLN A 222 -6.17 0.90 -14.47
C GLN A 222 -7.27 -0.11 -14.84
N GLY A 223 -8.01 -0.59 -13.85
CA GLY A 223 -9.11 -1.53 -14.03
C GLY A 223 -10.49 -0.86 -14.25
N GLU A 224 -10.57 0.49 -14.10
CA GLU A 224 -11.72 1.30 -14.48
C GLU A 224 -11.57 1.81 -15.93
#